data_0cc13a568d65fb02de0f76d20c2a78e1
#
_entry.id   0cc13a568d65fb02de0f76d20c2a78e1
#
_cell.length_a   1.000
_cell.length_b   1.000
_cell.length_c   1.000
_cell.angle_alpha   90.00
_cell.angle_beta   90.00
_cell.angle_gamma   90.00
#
_symmetry.space_group_name_H-M   'P 1'
#
loop_
_entity.id
_entity.type
_entity.pdbx_description
1 polymer ?
#
loop_
_entity_poly.entity_id
_entity_poly.type
_entity_poly.pdbx_seq_one_letter_code
_entity_poly.pdbx_strand_id
1 'polypeptide(L)'
;MNFHEFGPRTAPHVMLIHGGGNAWWNYLRQARALSPRYHVILPTLDGHGEEYQIPYRSTEQTADRLMDYILRECGGRLFALGGVSLGG
;
A
#
# COMPACT_ATOMS: atom_id res chain seq x y z
N MET A 1 9.86 -1.63 -3.95
CA MET A 1 8.52 -1.50 -3.34
C MET A 1 8.18 -2.79 -2.61
N ASN A 2 7.67 -2.67 -1.41
CA ASN A 2 7.33 -3.81 -0.58
C ASN A 2 5.87 -3.68 -0.12
N PHE A 3 5.16 -4.81 0.03
CA PHE A 3 3.74 -4.80 0.38
C PHE A 3 3.54 -5.57 1.68
N HIS A 4 2.93 -4.91 2.66
CA HIS A 4 2.60 -5.50 3.95
C HIS A 4 1.10 -5.74 4.01
N GLU A 5 0.68 -6.95 4.41
CA GLU A 5 -0.73 -7.34 4.38
C GLU A 5 -1.21 -7.73 5.77
N PHE A 6 -2.43 -7.32 6.09
CA PHE A 6 -3.07 -7.60 7.38
C PHE A 6 -4.51 -8.02 7.16
N GLY A 7 -5.00 -8.94 7.98
CA GLY A 7 -6.38 -9.38 7.92
C GLY A 7 -6.65 -10.49 6.91
N PRO A 8 -7.88 -11.03 6.90
CA PRO A 8 -8.19 -12.19 6.08
C PRO A 8 -8.23 -11.84 4.58
N ARG A 9 -7.57 -12.67 3.78
CA ARG A 9 -7.49 -12.43 2.33
C ARG A 9 -8.85 -12.56 1.63
N THR A 10 -9.81 -13.18 2.29
CA THR A 10 -11.17 -13.32 1.75
C THR A 10 -12.03 -12.09 1.98
N ALA A 11 -11.59 -11.17 2.84
CA ALA A 11 -12.30 -9.92 3.11
C ALA A 11 -12.07 -8.89 2.00
N PRO A 12 -12.92 -7.85 1.91
CA PRO A 12 -12.68 -6.77 0.96
C PRO A 12 -11.31 -6.13 1.18
N HIS A 13 -10.61 -5.83 0.09
CA HIS A 13 -9.24 -5.33 0.12
C HIS A 13 -9.21 -3.80 0.19
N VAL A 14 -8.38 -3.28 1.09
CA VAL A 14 -8.15 -1.84 1.28
C VAL A 14 -6.65 -1.59 1.16
N MET A 15 -6.27 -0.60 0.37
CA MET A 15 -4.88 -0.19 0.23
C MET A 15 -4.70 1.24 0.73
N LEU A 16 -3.70 1.46 1.58
CA LEU A 16 -3.36 2.78 2.12
C LEU A 16 -1.91 3.10 1.79
N ILE A 17 -1.69 4.19 1.08
CA ILE A 17 -0.37 4.57 0.56
C ILE A 17 0.17 5.76 1.36
N HIS A 18 1.36 5.59 1.94
CA HIS A 18 1.99 6.61 2.76
C HIS A 18 2.44 7.84 1.96
N GLY A 19 2.67 8.95 2.67
CA GLY A 19 3.21 10.16 2.07
C GLY A 19 4.72 10.12 1.90
N GLY A 20 5.27 11.14 1.23
CA GLY A 20 6.71 11.27 1.04
C GLY A 20 7.45 11.36 2.37
N GLY A 21 8.57 10.66 2.48
CA GLY A 21 9.34 10.62 3.72
C GLY A 21 8.80 9.66 4.78
N ASN A 22 7.70 8.98 4.51
CA ASN A 22 7.06 8.06 5.42
C ASN A 22 7.25 6.61 4.96
N ALA A 23 6.52 5.68 5.58
CA ALA A 23 6.58 4.26 5.24
C ALA A 23 5.29 3.58 5.67
N TRP A 24 5.18 2.26 5.41
CA TRP A 24 3.99 1.49 5.72
C TRP A 24 3.56 1.60 7.19
N TRP A 25 4.50 1.69 8.11
CA TRP A 25 4.19 1.71 9.55
C TRP A 25 3.43 2.95 9.98
N ASN A 26 3.36 3.98 9.16
CA ASN A 26 2.55 5.16 9.46
C ASN A 26 1.06 4.84 9.52
N TYR A 27 0.64 3.72 8.89
CA TYR A 27 -0.74 3.27 8.90
C TYR A 27 -0.99 2.05 9.80
N LEU A 28 -0.02 1.68 10.63
CA LEU A 28 -0.14 0.46 11.43
C LEU A 28 -1.36 0.48 12.35
N ARG A 29 -1.67 1.62 12.96
CA ARG A 29 -2.85 1.76 13.80
C ARG A 29 -4.13 1.54 13.01
N GLN A 30 -4.22 2.14 11.82
CA GLN A 30 -5.36 1.98 10.94
C GLN A 30 -5.50 0.54 10.46
N ALA A 31 -4.38 -0.11 10.12
CA ALA A 31 -4.40 -1.50 9.71
C ALA A 31 -4.93 -2.40 10.81
N ARG A 32 -4.52 -2.19 12.05
CA ARG A 32 -5.00 -2.96 13.19
C ARG A 32 -6.50 -2.77 13.44
N ALA A 33 -6.98 -1.55 13.26
CA ALA A 33 -8.40 -1.25 13.44
C ALA A 33 -9.25 -1.86 12.32
N LEU A 34 -8.75 -1.93 11.10
CA LEU A 34 -9.49 -2.40 9.94
C LEU A 34 -9.38 -3.90 9.70
N SER A 35 -8.28 -4.53 10.12
CA SER A 35 -7.97 -5.91 9.76
C SER A 35 -9.01 -6.95 10.19
N PRO A 36 -9.84 -6.76 11.25
CA PRO A 36 -10.90 -7.72 11.54
C PRO A 36 -11.96 -7.83 10.45
N ARG A 37 -12.15 -6.76 9.64
CA ARG A 37 -13.20 -6.69 8.62
C ARG A 37 -12.67 -6.60 7.20
N TYR A 38 -11.40 -6.19 7.03
CA TYR A 38 -10.83 -5.92 5.73
C TYR A 38 -9.46 -6.56 5.61
N HIS A 39 -9.07 -6.85 4.39
CA HIS A 39 -7.69 -7.20 4.08
C HIS A 39 -6.96 -5.91 3.75
N VAL A 40 -6.06 -5.48 4.62
CA VAL A 40 -5.38 -4.18 4.52
C VAL A 40 -4.00 -4.38 3.90
N ILE A 41 -3.71 -3.62 2.86
CA ILE A 41 -2.43 -3.67 2.15
C ILE A 41 -1.74 -2.32 2.33
N LEU A 42 -0.53 -2.36 2.88
CA LEU A 42 0.29 -1.17 3.15
C LEU A 42 1.58 -1.28 2.35
N PRO A 43 1.66 -0.69 1.15
CA PRO A 43 2.92 -0.68 0.41
C PRO A 43 3.92 0.29 1.02
N THR A 44 5.20 -0.04 0.90
CA THR A 44 6.28 0.92 1.10
C THR A 44 6.86 1.24 -0.27
N LEU A 45 6.82 2.50 -0.63
CA LEU A 45 7.28 2.97 -1.94
C LEU A 45 8.81 2.91 -2.03
N ASP A 46 9.32 2.80 -3.25
CA ASP A 46 10.76 2.83 -3.48
C ASP A 46 11.36 4.12 -2.90
N GLY A 47 12.54 4.01 -2.31
CA GLY A 47 13.22 5.14 -1.68
C GLY A 47 12.72 5.48 -0.29
N HIS A 48 11.79 4.70 0.27
CA HIS A 48 11.16 4.97 1.56
C HIS A 48 11.30 3.77 2.50
N GLY A 49 11.28 4.03 3.80
CA GLY A 49 11.29 2.99 4.83
C GLY A 49 12.35 1.92 4.58
N GLU A 50 11.94 0.65 4.63
CA GLU A 50 12.83 -0.48 4.38
C GLU A 50 13.31 -0.55 2.92
N GLU A 51 12.69 0.20 2.02
CA GLU A 51 13.05 0.27 0.60
C GLU A 51 13.95 1.50 0.30
N TYR A 52 14.61 2.04 1.29
CA TYR A 52 15.36 3.29 1.17
C TYR A 52 16.52 3.23 0.16
N GLN A 53 17.03 2.04 -0.13
CA GLN A 53 18.13 1.86 -1.07
C GLN A 53 17.68 1.73 -2.53
N ILE A 54 16.37 1.61 -2.77
CA ILE A 54 15.82 1.48 -4.11
C ILE A 54 15.41 2.88 -4.61
N PRO A 55 15.99 3.38 -5.71
CA PRO A 55 15.70 4.73 -6.18
C PRO A 55 14.22 4.92 -6.52
N TYR A 56 13.63 5.98 -6.01
CA TYR A 56 12.30 6.44 -6.44
C TYR A 56 12.47 7.15 -7.77
N ARG A 57 11.84 6.64 -8.81
CA ARG A 57 12.05 7.15 -10.17
C ARG A 57 10.99 8.14 -10.60
N SER A 58 9.70 7.77 -10.48
CA SER A 58 8.61 8.64 -10.88
C SER A 58 7.31 8.18 -10.25
N THR A 59 6.35 9.11 -10.18
CA THR A 59 5.00 8.79 -9.73
C THR A 59 4.31 7.83 -10.70
N GLU A 60 4.53 8.01 -12.00
CA GLU A 60 3.95 7.12 -13.01
C GLU A 60 4.45 5.68 -12.84
N GLN A 61 5.74 5.49 -12.63
CA GLN A 61 6.29 4.15 -12.44
C GLN A 61 5.74 3.52 -11.15
N THR A 62 5.63 4.32 -10.09
CA THR A 62 5.05 3.86 -8.83
C THR A 62 3.60 3.44 -9.02
N ALA A 63 2.81 4.26 -9.71
CA ALA A 63 1.43 3.94 -9.99
C ALA A 63 1.29 2.65 -10.81
N ASP A 64 2.16 2.45 -11.80
CA ASP A 64 2.17 1.23 -12.61
C ASP A 64 2.44 0.00 -11.76
N ARG A 65 3.37 0.06 -10.83
CA ARG A 65 3.68 -1.05 -9.94
C ARG A 65 2.55 -1.36 -8.97
N LEU A 66 1.90 -0.33 -8.44
CA LEU A 66 0.75 -0.49 -7.58
C LEU A 66 -0.40 -1.14 -8.35
N MET A 67 -0.66 -0.67 -9.56
CA MET A 67 -1.70 -1.22 -10.41
C MET A 67 -1.43 -2.69 -10.75
N ASP A 68 -0.17 -3.01 -11.05
CA ASP A 68 0.25 -4.37 -11.35
C ASP A 68 -0.01 -5.30 -10.17
N TYR A 69 0.31 -4.85 -8.94
CA TYR A 69 0.02 -5.60 -7.73
C TYR A 69 -1.48 -5.82 -7.53
N ILE A 70 -2.28 -4.76 -7.74
CA ILE A 70 -3.73 -4.85 -7.61
C ILE A 70 -4.31 -5.87 -8.59
N LEU A 71 -3.82 -5.87 -9.82
CA LEU A 71 -4.28 -6.82 -10.84
C LEU A 71 -3.91 -8.27 -10.48
N ARG A 72 -2.68 -8.49 -9.99
CA ARG A 72 -2.20 -9.84 -9.68
C ARG A 72 -2.77 -10.39 -8.37
N GLU A 73 -2.78 -9.56 -7.32
CA GLU A 73 -3.05 -10.04 -5.96
C GLU A 73 -4.46 -9.74 -5.46
N CYS A 74 -5.11 -8.74 -6.05
CA CYS A 74 -6.44 -8.33 -5.62
C CYS A 74 -7.53 -8.62 -6.66
N GLY A 75 -7.19 -9.32 -7.74
CA GLY A 75 -8.10 -9.61 -8.83
C GLY A 75 -8.58 -8.36 -9.56
N GLY A 76 -7.80 -7.29 -9.52
CA GLY A 76 -8.15 -6.02 -10.15
C GLY A 76 -9.17 -5.21 -9.36
N ARG A 77 -9.46 -5.57 -8.11
CA ARG A 77 -10.50 -4.92 -7.32
C ARG A 77 -9.98 -4.48 -5.97
N LEU A 78 -10.39 -3.26 -5.57
CA LEU A 78 -10.19 -2.76 -4.21
C LEU A 78 -11.52 -2.22 -3.70
N PHE A 79 -11.83 -2.47 -2.43
CA PHE A 79 -12.96 -1.82 -1.77
C PHE A 79 -12.68 -0.34 -1.56
N ALA A 80 -11.46 0.00 -1.16
CA ALA A 80 -11.05 1.39 -0.96
C ALA A 80 -9.56 1.56 -1.20
N LEU A 81 -9.19 2.74 -1.69
CA LEU A 81 -7.81 3.16 -1.89
C LEU A 81 -7.65 4.53 -1.26
N GLY A 82 -6.71 4.66 -0.33
CA GLY A 82 -6.44 5.92 0.34
C GLY A 82 -4.97 6.29 0.27
N GLY A 83 -4.67 7.57 0.41
CA GLY A 83 -3.30 8.04 0.41
C GLY A 83 -3.20 9.46 0.93
N VAL A 84 -1.99 9.85 1.35
CA VAL A 84 -1.69 11.17 1.90
C VAL A 84 -0.52 11.75 1.14
N SER A 85 -0.63 13.03 0.70
CA SER A 85 0.44 13.75 0.02
C SER A 85 0.90 12.96 -1.22
N LEU A 86 2.15 12.47 -1.23
CA LEU A 86 2.68 11.69 -2.36
C LEU A 86 1.81 10.46 -2.65
N GLY A 87 1.29 9.78 -1.61
CA GLY A 87 0.42 8.63 -1.76
C GLY A 87 -0.97 8.96 -2.29
N GLY A 88 -1.34 10.20 -2.13
CA GLY A 88 -2.60 10.70 -2.70
C GLY A 88 -2.45 10.99 -4.17
#